data_65dd63bdc9d4b15c8cfabf5408d15115
#
_entry.id   65dd63bdc9d4b15c8cfabf5408d15115
#
_cell.length_a   1.000
_cell.length_b   1.000
_cell.length_c   1.000
_cell.angle_alpha   90.00
_cell.angle_beta   90.00
_cell.angle_gamma   90.00
#
_symmetry.space_group_name_H-M   'P 1'
#
loop_
_entity.id
_entity.type
_entity.pdbx_description
1 polymer ?
#
loop_
_entity_poly.entity_id
_entity_poly.type
_entity_poly.pdbx_seq_one_letter_code
_entity_poly.pdbx_strand_id
1 'polypeptide(L)'
;MASEHMPRNTGNSSPPSKNQRNLLPPVLVTFLIVAIAGGIVLYSFTGFGARARARKLQNPVPATPEAIAAGMRIYENRCANCHGVNGDGKGPKAEELSVAPADFHNARAMAAASDGELYWQITRGARPMPSFESLKEDERWQLVDYVRTFAPRSSQ
;
A
#
# COMPACT_ATOMS: atom_id res chain seq x y z
N MET A 1 42.43 5.96 87.13
CA MET A 1 42.76 6.39 85.77
C MET A 1 41.86 5.62 84.85
N ALA A 2 40.71 6.22 84.45
CA ALA A 2 39.69 5.61 83.64
C ALA A 2 39.92 6.01 82.18
N SER A 3 40.05 5.02 81.34
CA SER A 3 40.11 5.19 79.86
C SER A 3 38.72 5.02 79.29
N GLU A 4 38.10 6.13 78.83
CA GLU A 4 36.83 6.13 78.11
C GLU A 4 37.04 5.61 76.71
N HIS A 5 36.35 4.55 76.42
CA HIS A 5 36.31 3.96 75.08
C HIS A 5 35.09 4.49 74.33
N MET A 6 35.29 5.37 73.32
CA MET A 6 34.27 5.95 72.47
C MET A 6 33.89 4.97 71.37
N PRO A 7 32.61 4.63 71.18
CA PRO A 7 32.20 3.75 70.03
C PRO A 7 32.24 4.52 68.75
N ARG A 8 32.94 4.03 67.72
CA ARG A 8 32.91 4.50 66.33
C ARG A 8 31.59 4.14 65.68
N ASN A 9 30.75 5.12 65.41
CA ASN A 9 29.57 4.98 64.56
C ASN A 9 30.00 4.85 63.11
N THR A 10 30.02 3.64 62.56
CA THR A 10 30.19 3.38 61.13
C THR A 10 28.85 3.52 60.45
N GLY A 11 28.53 4.75 60.01
CA GLY A 11 27.36 5.02 59.18
C GLY A 11 27.49 4.30 57.85
N ASN A 12 26.77 3.18 57.71
CA ASN A 12 26.64 2.44 56.45
C ASN A 12 25.66 3.21 55.55
N SER A 13 26.16 4.16 54.77
CA SER A 13 25.40 4.81 53.71
C SER A 13 25.45 3.95 52.45
N SER A 14 24.50 3.06 52.27
CA SER A 14 24.30 2.36 51.02
C SER A 14 23.97 3.38 49.90
N PRO A 15 24.65 3.33 48.73
CA PRO A 15 24.33 4.24 47.64
C PRO A 15 22.94 3.95 47.11
N PRO A 16 22.19 4.99 46.67
CA PRO A 16 20.86 4.80 46.12
C PRO A 16 20.91 3.94 44.85
N SER A 17 20.09 2.90 44.81
CA SER A 17 19.92 2.01 43.67
C SER A 17 19.54 2.79 42.40
N LYS A 18 20.46 2.90 41.43
CA LYS A 18 20.31 3.55 40.12
C LYS A 18 19.48 2.72 39.13
N ASN A 19 18.40 2.09 39.53
CA ASN A 19 17.59 1.33 38.60
C ASN A 19 16.08 1.64 38.69
N GLN A 20 15.72 2.94 38.78
CA GLN A 20 14.40 3.35 38.40
C GLN A 20 14.40 3.58 36.88
N ARG A 21 14.23 2.50 36.12
CA ARG A 21 13.78 2.60 34.73
C ARG A 21 12.42 3.28 34.80
N ASN A 22 12.31 4.45 34.20
CA ASN A 22 11.03 5.16 34.02
C ASN A 22 10.15 4.34 33.09
N LEU A 23 9.63 3.24 33.57
CA LEU A 23 8.63 2.44 32.87
C LEU A 23 7.35 3.26 32.90
N LEU A 24 6.85 3.60 31.71
CA LEU A 24 5.53 4.22 31.58
C LEU A 24 4.52 3.37 32.37
N PRO A 25 3.63 4.01 33.12
CA PRO A 25 2.65 3.26 33.88
C PRO A 25 1.87 2.33 32.96
N PRO A 26 1.58 1.09 33.38
CA PRO A 26 0.97 0.07 32.53
C PRO A 26 -0.34 0.53 31.88
N VAL A 27 -1.05 1.43 32.52
CA VAL A 27 -2.28 2.05 31.98
C VAL A 27 -1.99 2.87 30.70
N LEU A 28 -0.93 3.68 30.67
CA LEU A 28 -0.56 4.46 29.49
C LEU A 28 -0.10 3.55 28.33
N VAL A 29 0.60 2.47 28.64
CA VAL A 29 1.02 1.48 27.64
C VAL A 29 -0.22 0.80 27.04
N THR A 30 -1.21 0.45 27.85
CA THR A 30 -2.46 -0.15 27.38
C THR A 30 -3.24 0.81 26.48
N PHE A 31 -3.40 2.07 26.89
CA PHE A 31 -4.05 3.08 26.05
C PHE A 31 -3.34 3.29 24.72
N LEU A 32 -2.01 3.31 24.72
CA LEU A 32 -1.22 3.44 23.49
C LEU A 32 -1.45 2.25 22.55
N ILE A 33 -1.45 1.02 23.09
CA ILE A 33 -1.70 -0.19 22.30
C ILE A 33 -3.10 -0.17 21.69
N VAL A 34 -4.12 0.20 22.48
CA VAL A 34 -5.50 0.29 21.99
C VAL A 34 -5.65 1.38 20.93
N ALA A 35 -5.02 2.54 21.11
CA ALA A 35 -5.04 3.62 20.13
C ALA A 35 -4.35 3.21 18.81
N ILE A 36 -3.21 2.53 18.88
CA ILE A 36 -2.50 2.00 17.70
C ILE A 36 -3.33 0.93 17.00
N ALA A 37 -3.87 -0.03 17.74
CA ALA A 37 -4.72 -1.07 17.19
C ALA A 37 -5.97 -0.49 16.51
N GLY A 38 -6.65 0.46 17.17
CA GLY A 38 -7.79 1.20 16.59
C GLY A 38 -7.42 1.97 15.33
N GLY A 39 -6.25 2.62 15.31
CA GLY A 39 -5.73 3.32 14.14
C GLY A 39 -5.43 2.38 12.95
N ILE A 40 -4.84 1.21 13.23
CA ILE A 40 -4.58 0.17 12.22
C ILE A 40 -5.89 -0.36 11.64
N VAL A 41 -6.87 -0.63 12.50
CA VAL A 41 -8.20 -1.10 12.08
C VAL A 41 -8.89 -0.06 11.20
N LEU A 42 -8.95 1.20 11.62
CA LEU A 42 -9.51 2.30 10.83
C LEU A 42 -8.80 2.47 9.48
N TYR A 43 -7.48 2.42 9.45
CA TYR A 43 -6.69 2.50 8.21
C TYR A 43 -7.01 1.35 7.26
N SER A 44 -7.11 0.13 7.78
CA SER A 44 -7.45 -1.06 7.01
C SER A 44 -8.88 -0.98 6.46
N PHE A 45 -9.84 -0.51 7.26
CA PHE A 45 -11.22 -0.34 6.82
C PHE A 45 -11.40 0.72 5.73
N THR A 46 -10.68 1.84 5.78
CA THR A 46 -10.77 2.89 4.75
C THR A 46 -10.24 2.42 3.40
N GLY A 47 -9.12 1.69 3.38
CA GLY A 47 -8.55 1.12 2.15
C GLY A 47 -9.43 0.01 1.55
N PHE A 48 -9.92 -0.90 2.38
CA PHE A 48 -10.80 -1.99 1.98
C PHE A 48 -12.16 -1.47 1.46
N GLY A 49 -12.76 -0.51 2.16
CA GLY A 49 -14.04 0.09 1.74
C GLY A 49 -13.94 0.85 0.41
N ALA A 50 -12.81 1.53 0.13
CA ALA A 50 -12.59 2.22 -1.13
C ALA A 50 -12.49 1.23 -2.30
N ARG A 51 -11.73 0.14 -2.14
CA ARG A 51 -11.62 -0.92 -3.15
C ARG A 51 -12.94 -1.64 -3.40
N ALA A 52 -13.72 -1.92 -2.36
CA ALA A 52 -15.03 -2.54 -2.48
C ALA A 52 -16.03 -1.65 -3.24
N ARG A 53 -15.96 -0.31 -3.07
CA ARG A 53 -16.73 0.65 -3.87
C ARG A 53 -16.24 0.69 -5.31
N ALA A 54 -14.92 0.71 -5.52
CA ALA A 54 -14.33 0.70 -6.85
C ALA A 54 -14.78 -0.51 -7.67
N ARG A 55 -14.90 -1.68 -7.06
CA ARG A 55 -15.40 -2.91 -7.73
C ARG A 55 -16.77 -2.75 -8.39
N LYS A 56 -17.60 -1.83 -7.90
CA LYS A 56 -18.94 -1.56 -8.42
C LYS A 56 -18.97 -0.49 -9.50
N LEU A 57 -17.86 0.20 -9.76
CA LEU A 57 -17.78 1.20 -10.82
C LEU A 57 -17.85 0.49 -12.17
N GLN A 58 -18.65 1.06 -13.05
CA GLN A 58 -18.73 0.66 -14.45
C GLN A 58 -18.00 1.70 -15.29
N ASN A 59 -17.36 1.26 -16.36
CA ASN A 59 -16.71 2.15 -17.29
C ASN A 59 -17.78 2.97 -18.03
N PRO A 60 -17.79 4.31 -17.89
CA PRO A 60 -18.72 5.17 -18.61
C PRO A 60 -18.29 5.43 -20.06
N VAL A 61 -17.04 5.12 -20.42
CA VAL A 61 -16.50 5.31 -21.75
C VAL A 61 -16.76 4.04 -22.57
N PRO A 62 -17.45 4.13 -23.71
CA PRO A 62 -17.62 2.98 -24.59
C PRO A 62 -16.25 2.48 -25.12
N ALA A 63 -16.01 1.18 -25.09
CA ALA A 63 -14.78 0.55 -25.57
C ALA A 63 -14.75 0.53 -27.12
N THR A 64 -14.76 1.71 -27.74
CA THR A 64 -14.62 1.84 -29.20
C THR A 64 -13.18 1.66 -29.64
N PRO A 65 -12.91 1.34 -30.92
CA PRO A 65 -11.55 1.28 -31.44
C PRO A 65 -10.74 2.57 -31.16
N GLU A 66 -11.39 3.73 -31.22
CA GLU A 66 -10.76 5.04 -30.97
C GLU A 66 -10.40 5.22 -29.48
N ALA A 67 -11.29 4.80 -28.55
CA ALA A 67 -11.03 4.83 -27.12
C ALA A 67 -9.88 3.88 -26.75
N ILE A 68 -9.87 2.67 -27.31
CA ILE A 68 -8.80 1.69 -27.12
C ILE A 68 -7.46 2.24 -27.66
N ALA A 69 -7.46 2.86 -28.86
CA ALA A 69 -6.27 3.47 -29.44
C ALA A 69 -5.77 4.66 -28.61
N ALA A 70 -6.65 5.43 -27.98
CA ALA A 70 -6.29 6.49 -27.06
C ALA A 70 -5.60 5.89 -25.79
N GLY A 71 -6.20 4.85 -25.20
CA GLY A 71 -5.62 4.10 -24.08
C GLY A 71 -4.25 3.51 -24.42
N MET A 72 -4.09 2.96 -25.62
CA MET A 72 -2.80 2.44 -26.11
C MET A 72 -1.71 3.50 -26.08
N ARG A 73 -1.97 4.68 -26.61
CA ARG A 73 -0.99 5.79 -26.62
C ARG A 73 -0.56 6.19 -25.20
N ILE A 74 -1.51 6.22 -24.26
CA ILE A 74 -1.20 6.53 -22.86
C ILE A 74 -0.37 5.40 -22.25
N TYR A 75 -0.73 4.15 -22.50
CA TYR A 75 -0.04 2.97 -22.02
C TYR A 75 1.42 2.93 -22.45
N GLU A 76 1.67 3.11 -23.74
CA GLU A 76 3.03 3.12 -24.31
C GLU A 76 3.92 4.18 -23.65
N ASN A 77 3.37 5.36 -23.37
CA ASN A 77 4.12 6.47 -22.81
C ASN A 77 4.31 6.41 -21.28
N ARG A 78 3.39 5.74 -20.56
CA ARG A 78 3.34 5.83 -19.10
C ARG A 78 3.46 4.49 -18.38
N CYS A 79 3.11 3.38 -19.02
CA CYS A 79 2.94 2.08 -18.37
C CYS A 79 3.92 1.02 -18.90
N ALA A 80 4.19 1.03 -20.21
CA ALA A 80 4.97 0.00 -20.89
C ALA A 80 6.38 -0.17 -20.33
N ASN A 81 6.99 0.89 -19.80
CA ASN A 81 8.33 0.83 -19.22
C ASN A 81 8.45 -0.13 -18.03
N CYS A 82 7.35 -0.36 -17.31
CA CYS A 82 7.27 -1.35 -16.23
C CYS A 82 6.49 -2.59 -16.65
N HIS A 83 5.30 -2.40 -17.27
CA HIS A 83 4.39 -3.49 -17.60
C HIS A 83 4.71 -4.22 -18.91
N GLY A 84 5.72 -3.76 -19.67
CA GLY A 84 6.05 -4.28 -21.00
C GLY A 84 5.11 -3.76 -22.09
N VAL A 85 5.60 -3.64 -23.30
CA VAL A 85 4.79 -3.21 -24.46
C VAL A 85 3.68 -4.20 -24.78
N ASN A 86 3.89 -5.47 -24.44
CA ASN A 86 2.91 -6.54 -24.60
C ASN A 86 2.04 -6.78 -23.35
N GLY A 87 2.24 -6.03 -22.27
CA GLY A 87 1.48 -6.21 -21.03
C GLY A 87 1.87 -7.45 -20.20
N ASP A 88 3.05 -8.01 -20.45
CA ASP A 88 3.55 -9.25 -19.83
C ASP A 88 4.27 -9.02 -18.49
N GLY A 89 4.32 -7.78 -18.00
CA GLY A 89 5.01 -7.41 -16.76
C GLY A 89 6.53 -7.37 -16.87
N LYS A 90 7.10 -7.45 -18.09
CA LYS A 90 8.54 -7.53 -18.36
C LYS A 90 9.08 -6.28 -19.06
N GLY A 91 8.60 -5.13 -18.65
CA GLY A 91 9.15 -3.86 -19.17
C GLY A 91 10.59 -3.63 -18.71
N PRO A 92 11.33 -2.72 -19.40
CA PRO A 92 12.75 -2.45 -19.11
C PRO A 92 13.06 -2.13 -17.64
N LYS A 93 12.09 -1.58 -16.90
CA LYS A 93 12.24 -1.27 -15.46
C LYS A 93 11.70 -2.35 -14.52
N ALA A 94 11.16 -3.44 -15.03
CA ALA A 94 10.51 -4.45 -14.19
C ALA A 94 11.46 -5.08 -13.17
N GLU A 95 12.70 -5.36 -13.57
CA GLU A 95 13.71 -5.98 -12.71
C GLU A 95 14.24 -5.08 -11.60
N GLU A 96 14.10 -3.76 -11.74
CA GLU A 96 14.51 -2.79 -10.73
C GLU A 96 13.47 -2.62 -9.61
N LEU A 97 12.28 -3.18 -9.79
CA LEU A 97 11.17 -2.98 -8.87
C LEU A 97 11.15 -4.03 -7.77
N SER A 98 10.81 -3.60 -6.56
CA SER A 98 10.66 -4.49 -5.38
C SER A 98 9.47 -5.46 -5.50
N VAL A 99 8.53 -5.17 -6.40
CA VAL A 99 7.36 -6.01 -6.69
C VAL A 99 7.22 -6.08 -8.21
N ALA A 100 7.12 -7.28 -8.73
CA ALA A 100 6.93 -7.49 -10.17
C ALA A 100 5.63 -6.83 -10.66
N PRO A 101 5.68 -6.12 -11.81
CA PRO A 101 4.48 -5.58 -12.43
C PRO A 101 3.51 -6.69 -12.81
N ALA A 102 2.22 -6.36 -12.85
CA ALA A 102 1.20 -7.31 -13.25
C ALA A 102 1.41 -7.78 -14.69
N ASP A 103 1.26 -9.09 -14.90
CA ASP A 103 1.09 -9.71 -16.22
C ASP A 103 -0.40 -9.70 -16.59
N PHE A 104 -0.76 -8.91 -17.58
CA PHE A 104 -2.15 -8.77 -18.03
C PHE A 104 -2.63 -9.95 -18.90
N HIS A 105 -1.76 -10.89 -19.28
CA HIS A 105 -2.15 -12.16 -19.90
C HIS A 105 -2.62 -13.20 -18.89
N ASN A 106 -2.42 -12.94 -17.59
CA ASN A 106 -2.93 -13.81 -16.55
C ASN A 106 -4.46 -13.75 -16.51
N ALA A 107 -5.11 -14.66 -17.26
CA ALA A 107 -6.56 -14.70 -17.41
C ALA A 107 -7.30 -14.76 -16.05
N ARG A 108 -6.77 -15.53 -15.08
CA ARG A 108 -7.39 -15.63 -13.75
C ARG A 108 -7.35 -14.33 -12.98
N ALA A 109 -6.21 -13.64 -12.98
CA ALA A 109 -6.06 -12.35 -12.31
C ALA A 109 -6.94 -11.28 -12.96
N MET A 110 -6.95 -11.24 -14.30
CA MET A 110 -7.73 -10.26 -15.06
C MET A 110 -9.24 -10.52 -14.96
N ALA A 111 -9.68 -11.77 -14.90
CA ALA A 111 -11.09 -12.10 -14.67
C ALA A 111 -11.55 -11.77 -13.23
N ALA A 112 -10.66 -11.87 -12.25
CA ALA A 112 -10.97 -11.55 -10.85
C ALA A 112 -11.06 -10.05 -10.58
N ALA A 113 -10.38 -9.22 -11.38
CA ALA A 113 -10.39 -7.76 -11.25
C ALA A 113 -11.54 -7.15 -12.08
N SER A 114 -12.41 -6.36 -11.46
CA SER A 114 -13.39 -5.56 -12.21
C SER A 114 -12.72 -4.35 -12.88
N ASP A 115 -13.40 -3.75 -13.88
CA ASP A 115 -12.91 -2.54 -14.54
C ASP A 115 -12.74 -1.39 -13.56
N GLY A 116 -13.66 -1.26 -12.61
CA GLY A 116 -13.56 -0.27 -11.55
C GLY A 116 -12.37 -0.51 -10.62
N GLU A 117 -11.97 -1.76 -10.36
CA GLU A 117 -10.74 -2.07 -9.60
C GLU A 117 -9.48 -1.69 -10.39
N LEU A 118 -9.45 -1.96 -11.70
CA LEU A 118 -8.33 -1.53 -12.57
C LEU A 118 -8.25 -0.01 -12.62
N TYR A 119 -9.38 0.67 -12.82
CA TYR A 119 -9.47 2.13 -12.78
C TYR A 119 -8.97 2.71 -11.45
N TRP A 120 -9.41 2.12 -10.33
CA TRP A 120 -8.98 2.55 -9.02
C TRP A 120 -7.47 2.35 -8.81
N GLN A 121 -6.94 1.21 -9.26
CA GLN A 121 -5.53 0.89 -9.21
C GLN A 121 -4.69 1.89 -10.02
N ILE A 122 -5.11 2.22 -11.22
CA ILE A 122 -4.48 3.24 -12.07
C ILE A 122 -4.53 4.60 -11.38
N THR A 123 -5.69 4.98 -10.85
CA THR A 123 -5.88 6.27 -10.20
C THR A 123 -4.97 6.43 -8.98
N ARG A 124 -4.98 5.46 -8.08
CA ARG A 124 -4.30 5.56 -6.76
C ARG A 124 -2.85 5.08 -6.79
N GLY A 125 -2.51 4.24 -7.75
CA GLY A 125 -1.27 3.50 -7.75
C GLY A 125 -1.22 2.44 -6.65
N ALA A 126 -0.15 1.66 -6.63
CA ALA A 126 0.22 0.75 -5.54
C ALA A 126 1.73 0.55 -5.60
N ARG A 127 2.46 1.09 -4.64
CA ARG A 127 3.92 1.05 -4.65
C ARG A 127 4.48 -0.31 -5.07
N PRO A 128 5.40 -0.34 -6.02
CA PRO A 128 6.13 0.76 -6.64
C PRO A 128 5.39 1.50 -7.78
N MET A 129 4.18 1.06 -8.20
CA MET A 129 3.38 1.72 -9.23
C MET A 129 2.94 3.11 -8.75
N PRO A 130 3.24 4.19 -9.48
CA PRO A 130 2.82 5.54 -9.14
C PRO A 130 1.31 5.75 -9.32
N SER A 131 0.78 6.82 -8.73
CA SER A 131 -0.59 7.31 -8.99
C SER A 131 -0.65 8.02 -10.36
N PHE A 132 -1.74 7.79 -11.08
CA PHE A 132 -2.05 8.48 -12.35
C PHE A 132 -3.31 9.36 -12.22
N GLU A 133 -3.59 9.86 -11.03
CA GLU A 133 -4.71 10.75 -10.74
C GLU A 133 -4.68 12.05 -11.57
N SER A 134 -3.50 12.47 -12.04
CA SER A 134 -3.32 13.64 -12.91
C SER A 134 -3.85 13.44 -14.34
N LEU A 135 -4.08 12.21 -14.79
CA LEU A 135 -4.77 11.93 -16.04
C LEU A 135 -6.27 12.25 -15.89
N LYS A 136 -6.89 12.67 -16.97
CA LYS A 136 -8.34 12.87 -17.02
C LYS A 136 -9.07 11.56 -16.72
N GLU A 137 -10.30 11.66 -16.24
CA GLU A 137 -11.11 10.49 -15.92
C GLU A 137 -11.28 9.56 -17.12
N ASP A 138 -11.66 10.12 -18.27
CA ASP A 138 -11.83 9.36 -19.51
C ASP A 138 -10.54 8.68 -19.97
N GLU A 139 -9.37 9.34 -19.82
CA GLU A 139 -8.07 8.77 -20.16
C GLU A 139 -7.75 7.54 -19.33
N ARG A 140 -8.10 7.56 -18.05
CA ARG A 140 -7.92 6.39 -17.16
C ARG A 140 -8.87 5.24 -17.54
N TRP A 141 -10.09 5.53 -17.95
CA TRP A 141 -11.02 4.52 -18.43
C TRP A 141 -10.59 3.94 -19.79
N GLN A 142 -10.09 4.77 -20.70
CA GLN A 142 -9.50 4.33 -21.96
C GLN A 142 -8.29 3.41 -21.73
N LEU A 143 -7.47 3.70 -20.67
CA LEU A 143 -6.41 2.79 -20.25
C LEU A 143 -6.94 1.43 -19.79
N VAL A 144 -8.06 1.40 -19.05
CA VAL A 144 -8.70 0.14 -18.64
C VAL A 144 -9.13 -0.64 -19.87
N ASP A 145 -9.78 0.00 -20.84
CA ASP A 145 -10.19 -0.65 -22.09
C ASP A 145 -9.01 -1.26 -22.85
N TYR A 146 -7.91 -0.51 -22.94
CA TYR A 146 -6.71 -1.02 -23.60
C TYR A 146 -6.09 -2.19 -22.84
N VAL A 147 -5.92 -2.09 -21.52
CA VAL A 147 -5.38 -3.17 -20.67
C VAL A 147 -6.22 -4.44 -20.80
N ARG A 148 -7.54 -4.33 -20.95
CA ARG A 148 -8.42 -5.46 -21.20
C ARG A 148 -8.15 -6.18 -22.53
N THR A 149 -7.54 -5.53 -23.49
CA THR A 149 -7.21 -6.17 -24.77
C THR A 149 -6.10 -7.22 -24.65
N PHE A 150 -5.25 -7.16 -23.60
CA PHE A 150 -4.21 -8.16 -23.35
C PHE A 150 -4.77 -9.47 -22.80
N ALA A 151 -5.88 -9.39 -22.05
CA ALA A 151 -6.48 -10.59 -21.48
C ALA A 151 -7.23 -11.38 -22.56
N PRO A 152 -7.11 -12.73 -22.61
CA PRO A 152 -7.99 -13.52 -23.44
C PRO A 152 -9.44 -13.26 -23.02
N ARG A 153 -10.28 -12.88 -23.97
CA ARG A 153 -11.72 -12.75 -23.71
C ARG A 153 -12.22 -14.12 -23.29
N SER A 154 -12.64 -14.27 -22.04
CA SER A 154 -13.44 -15.39 -21.65
C SER A 154 -14.70 -15.32 -22.53
N SER A 155 -14.86 -16.28 -23.42
CA SER A 155 -16.11 -16.48 -24.15
C SER A 155 -17.22 -16.65 -23.10
N GLN A 156 -18.04 -15.62 -22.94
CA GLN A 156 -19.30 -15.71 -22.20
C GLN A 156 -20.32 -16.43 -23.05
#